data_c9bc5ca971d50cdb631c00cb7d8cb663
#
_entry.id   c9bc5ca971d50cdb631c00cb7d8cb663
#
_cell.length_a   1.000
_cell.length_b   1.000
_cell.length_c   1.000
_cell.angle_alpha   90.00
_cell.angle_beta   90.00
_cell.angle_gamma   90.00
#
_symmetry.space_group_name_H-M   'P 1'
#
loop_
_entity.id
_entity.type
_entity.pdbx_description
1 polymer ?
#
loop_
_entity_poly.entity_id
_entity_poly.type
_entity_poly.pdbx_seq_one_letter_code
_entity_poly.pdbx_strand_id
1 'polypeptide(L)'
;MKQNVIYILIAVLWTAVFTSCESFSDADGVTDIRYLSAQVTISSDTYETTGEGLTLSLTDVDKGTVIEKALTGSTIALDEILPGIYNLSVYGSTKDAEGRDIYLNGEHTNYPIVENNKKIEVEMKGSLLGPVIFKEIFFSGTANFYFRNQFYEVYNNSDETVYLDGLYFANLYPTTASTFRPIWREEDKGDYVYADRIWKFPGNGTDYPLAPGESCVISQFAANHKLPQYNPNSPVDGTSSEFEFNMNNPNYPDQPAPDMVHVFYDGKAGKGGSPQYLTSVFGGAFVLFKPLDENYDPVNDKKWQAIDQDDYYEQILAKIPYSYIWDAVEAGPNESMLKGKRVPGVLDAGMTYVGDIYNSLGVARKKIGERADGTPRLQDSNNSTNDFEHGVTPQFRRYGAKMPAWNHTLTGK
;
A
#
# COMPACT_ATOMS: atom_id res chain seq x y z
N MET A 1 -53.33 -24.52 -59.97
CA MET A 1 -53.55 -23.32 -59.14
C MET A 1 -52.71 -23.30 -57.86
N LYS A 2 -52.39 -24.42 -57.22
CA LYS A 2 -51.56 -24.41 -55.93
C LYS A 2 -50.10 -24.12 -56.15
N GLN A 3 -49.49 -24.46 -57.28
CA GLN A 3 -48.09 -24.23 -57.55
C GLN A 3 -47.74 -22.75 -57.84
N ASN A 4 -48.62 -22.01 -58.51
CA ASN A 4 -48.35 -20.60 -58.82
C ASN A 4 -48.46 -19.69 -57.58
N VAL A 5 -49.26 -20.07 -56.58
CA VAL A 5 -49.36 -19.33 -55.30
C VAL A 5 -48.11 -19.44 -54.46
N ILE A 6 -47.40 -20.59 -54.50
CA ILE A 6 -46.14 -20.82 -53.78
C ILE A 6 -45.01 -19.95 -54.37
N TYR A 7 -44.92 -19.81 -55.67
CA TYR A 7 -43.90 -18.95 -56.31
C TYR A 7 -44.15 -17.47 -56.09
N ILE A 8 -45.38 -17.03 -55.97
CA ILE A 8 -45.73 -15.65 -55.64
C ILE A 8 -45.41 -15.35 -54.18
N LEU A 9 -45.62 -16.29 -53.23
CA LEU A 9 -45.26 -16.15 -51.85
C LEU A 9 -43.72 -16.16 -51.63
N ILE A 10 -42.97 -16.95 -52.38
CA ILE A 10 -41.50 -16.97 -52.33
C ILE A 10 -40.93 -15.68 -52.95
N ALA A 11 -41.51 -15.17 -54.03
CA ALA A 11 -41.10 -13.90 -54.64
C ALA A 11 -41.38 -12.69 -53.74
N VAL A 12 -42.48 -12.68 -52.98
CA VAL A 12 -42.76 -11.62 -52.00
C VAL A 12 -41.90 -11.71 -50.78
N LEU A 13 -41.51 -12.93 -50.35
CA LEU A 13 -40.55 -13.09 -49.26
C LEU A 13 -39.12 -12.64 -49.65
N TRP A 14 -38.73 -12.85 -50.92
CA TRP A 14 -37.42 -12.41 -51.44
C TRP A 14 -37.34 -10.90 -51.60
N THR A 15 -38.40 -10.22 -51.95
CA THR A 15 -38.44 -8.75 -52.03
C THR A 15 -38.45 -8.11 -50.63
N ALA A 16 -39.02 -8.76 -49.62
CA ALA A 16 -39.00 -8.27 -48.24
C ALA A 16 -37.61 -8.36 -47.56
N VAL A 17 -36.73 -9.30 -48.05
CA VAL A 17 -35.37 -9.42 -47.51
C VAL A 17 -34.42 -8.39 -48.09
N PHE A 18 -34.69 -7.84 -49.29
CA PHE A 18 -33.81 -6.82 -49.89
C PHE A 18 -34.17 -5.36 -49.56
N THR A 19 -35.29 -5.10 -48.88
CA THR A 19 -35.64 -3.74 -48.42
C THR A 19 -35.22 -3.46 -46.97
N SER A 20 -34.54 -4.39 -46.31
CA SER A 20 -34.03 -4.22 -44.95
C SER A 20 -32.57 -3.78 -44.90
N CYS A 21 -31.90 -3.56 -46.01
CA CYS A 21 -30.65 -2.84 -46.09
C CYS A 21 -30.94 -1.40 -46.56
N GLU A 22 -31.61 -0.61 -45.76
CA GLU A 22 -31.37 0.83 -45.85
C GLU A 22 -29.89 1.04 -45.46
N SER A 23 -29.13 1.51 -46.44
CA SER A 23 -27.79 1.98 -46.18
C SER A 23 -27.91 3.09 -45.15
N PHE A 24 -27.26 2.91 -43.99
CA PHE A 24 -27.01 3.97 -43.01
C PHE A 24 -26.05 5.03 -43.56
N SER A 25 -26.13 5.34 -44.84
CA SER A 25 -25.28 6.34 -45.50
C SER A 25 -25.83 7.76 -45.41
N ASP A 26 -27.07 7.94 -44.95
CA ASP A 26 -27.68 9.24 -44.76
C ASP A 26 -28.15 9.39 -43.31
N ALA A 27 -27.20 9.23 -42.36
CA ALA A 27 -27.36 9.78 -41.04
C ALA A 27 -27.20 11.31 -41.10
N ASP A 28 -28.21 11.96 -41.68
CA ASP A 28 -28.52 13.36 -41.39
C ASP A 28 -28.91 13.48 -39.93
N GLY A 29 -27.93 13.26 -39.03
CA GLY A 29 -28.16 13.21 -37.62
C GLY A 29 -26.94 12.68 -36.83
N VAL A 30 -25.79 12.52 -37.48
CA VAL A 30 -24.53 12.49 -36.73
C VAL A 30 -24.38 13.89 -36.15
N THR A 31 -24.92 14.09 -34.96
CA THR A 31 -24.57 15.27 -34.18
C THR A 31 -23.07 15.24 -34.03
N ASP A 32 -22.40 16.30 -34.50
CA ASP A 32 -20.99 16.52 -34.30
C ASP A 32 -20.66 16.13 -32.84
N ILE A 33 -19.61 15.32 -32.66
CA ILE A 33 -19.15 14.93 -31.31
C ILE A 33 -18.91 16.23 -30.57
N ARG A 34 -19.81 16.56 -29.64
CA ARG A 34 -19.71 17.79 -28.90
C ARG A 34 -18.76 17.56 -27.72
N TYR A 35 -17.53 17.99 -27.88
CA TYR A 35 -16.59 18.02 -26.78
C TYR A 35 -17.04 19.00 -25.70
N LEU A 36 -16.79 18.63 -24.45
CA LEU A 36 -17.06 19.44 -23.27
C LEU A 36 -15.76 19.98 -22.70
N SER A 37 -15.90 21.03 -21.90
CA SER A 37 -14.82 21.53 -21.03
C SER A 37 -15.20 21.35 -19.57
N ALA A 38 -14.20 21.17 -18.72
CA ALA A 38 -14.33 21.16 -17.27
C ALA A 38 -13.18 21.92 -16.62
N GLN A 39 -13.40 22.37 -15.40
CA GLN A 39 -12.39 22.97 -14.56
C GLN A 39 -12.29 22.18 -13.26
N VAL A 40 -11.13 21.66 -12.97
CA VAL A 40 -10.85 20.96 -11.71
C VAL A 40 -10.11 21.92 -10.78
N THR A 41 -10.62 22.08 -9.56
CA THR A 41 -10.00 22.87 -8.49
C THR A 41 -9.69 21.93 -7.34
N ILE A 42 -8.45 21.94 -6.86
CA ILE A 42 -8.03 21.17 -5.70
C ILE A 42 -8.01 22.06 -4.45
N SER A 43 -8.38 21.46 -3.32
CA SER A 43 -8.29 22.08 -1.99
C SER A 43 -7.87 21.03 -0.96
N SER A 44 -7.28 21.46 0.14
CA SER A 44 -7.00 20.59 1.29
C SER A 44 -7.11 21.38 2.56
N ASP A 45 -7.73 20.80 3.57
CA ASP A 45 -7.83 21.40 4.90
C ASP A 45 -6.55 21.22 5.73
N THR A 46 -5.66 20.31 5.32
CA THR A 46 -4.46 19.92 6.08
C THR A 46 -3.18 20.50 5.49
N TYR A 47 -3.11 20.65 4.16
CA TYR A 47 -1.88 21.05 3.47
C TYR A 47 -2.16 22.17 2.48
N GLU A 48 -1.29 23.17 2.43
CA GLU A 48 -1.35 24.20 1.40
C GLU A 48 -1.00 23.55 0.05
N THR A 49 -1.92 23.62 -0.93
CA THR A 49 -1.77 22.99 -2.25
C THR A 49 -1.51 24.04 -3.32
N THR A 50 -0.29 24.06 -3.83
CA THR A 50 0.07 24.87 -5.01
C THR A 50 -0.25 24.16 -6.32
N GLY A 51 -0.50 22.85 -6.27
CA GLY A 51 -0.67 21.98 -7.46
C GLY A 51 0.65 21.53 -8.09
N GLU A 52 1.78 22.12 -7.74
CA GLU A 52 3.08 21.73 -8.26
C GLU A 52 3.43 20.30 -7.79
N GLY A 53 3.90 19.47 -8.74
CA GLY A 53 4.20 18.05 -8.48
C GLY A 53 2.99 17.11 -8.51
N LEU A 54 1.78 17.64 -8.75
CA LEU A 54 0.56 16.83 -8.82
C LEU A 54 0.19 16.51 -10.28
N THR A 55 -0.44 15.35 -10.46
CA THR A 55 -0.97 14.90 -11.75
C THR A 55 -2.48 14.65 -11.60
N LEU A 56 -3.25 15.17 -12.53
CA LEU A 56 -4.65 14.80 -12.69
C LEU A 56 -4.74 13.66 -13.70
N SER A 57 -5.47 12.62 -13.34
CA SER A 57 -5.85 11.50 -14.23
C SER A 57 -7.38 11.43 -14.32
N LEU A 58 -7.88 11.39 -15.54
CA LEU A 58 -9.31 11.28 -15.85
C LEU A 58 -9.51 10.04 -16.72
N THR A 59 -10.12 8.99 -16.17
CA THR A 59 -10.36 7.70 -16.82
C THR A 59 -11.82 7.56 -17.19
N ASP A 60 -12.14 7.43 -18.47
CA ASP A 60 -13.48 7.08 -18.95
C ASP A 60 -13.86 5.66 -18.49
N VAL A 61 -14.94 5.53 -17.73
CA VAL A 61 -15.35 4.26 -17.12
C VAL A 61 -15.78 3.23 -18.17
N ASP A 62 -16.39 3.68 -19.27
CA ASP A 62 -16.92 2.80 -20.31
C ASP A 62 -15.85 2.39 -21.32
N LYS A 63 -14.95 3.30 -21.66
CA LYS A 63 -13.96 3.10 -22.74
C LYS A 63 -12.56 2.77 -22.21
N GLY A 64 -12.29 3.04 -20.93
CA GLY A 64 -10.96 2.86 -20.34
C GLY A 64 -9.90 3.84 -20.86
N THR A 65 -10.28 4.88 -21.61
CA THR A 65 -9.36 5.91 -22.07
C THR A 65 -8.94 6.80 -20.92
N VAL A 66 -7.64 7.16 -20.84
CA VAL A 66 -7.07 7.96 -19.77
C VAL A 66 -6.55 9.28 -20.33
N ILE A 67 -6.87 10.38 -19.66
CA ILE A 67 -6.30 11.70 -19.89
C ILE A 67 -5.47 12.05 -18.66
N GLU A 68 -4.18 12.29 -18.82
CA GLU A 68 -3.30 12.73 -17.73
C GLU A 68 -2.77 14.13 -18.01
N LYS A 69 -2.75 14.98 -16.99
CA LYS A 69 -2.20 16.34 -17.04
C LYS A 69 -1.49 16.67 -15.73
N ALA A 70 -0.28 17.20 -15.82
CA ALA A 70 0.42 17.79 -14.68
C ALA A 70 -0.27 19.11 -14.27
N LEU A 71 -0.42 19.33 -12.97
CA LEU A 71 -0.91 20.58 -12.43
C LEU A 71 0.24 21.59 -12.33
N THR A 72 -0.08 22.85 -12.65
CA THR A 72 0.83 23.99 -12.46
C THR A 72 0.24 25.03 -11.49
N GLY A 73 -0.88 24.69 -10.87
CA GLY A 73 -1.61 25.51 -9.93
C GLY A 73 -2.74 24.74 -9.29
N SER A 74 -3.45 25.34 -8.33
CA SER A 74 -4.59 24.70 -7.67
C SER A 74 -5.83 24.49 -8.57
N THR A 75 -5.76 24.98 -9.81
CA THR A 75 -6.86 24.85 -10.78
C THR A 75 -6.32 24.45 -12.14
N ILE A 76 -6.97 23.48 -12.81
CA ILE A 76 -6.62 23.03 -14.14
C ILE A 76 -7.87 22.99 -15.04
N ALA A 77 -7.71 23.48 -16.27
CA ALA A 77 -8.74 23.38 -17.29
C ALA A 77 -8.59 22.08 -18.11
N LEU A 78 -9.69 21.44 -18.36
CA LEU A 78 -9.80 20.27 -19.20
C LEU A 78 -10.69 20.64 -20.40
N ASP A 79 -10.16 20.49 -21.59
CA ASP A 79 -10.86 20.72 -22.85
C ASP A 79 -10.95 19.40 -23.62
N GLU A 80 -11.86 19.35 -24.60
CA GLU A 80 -12.05 18.21 -25.49
C GLU A 80 -12.43 16.89 -24.76
N ILE A 81 -13.21 17.00 -23.68
CA ILE A 81 -13.75 15.84 -22.96
C ILE A 81 -15.00 15.34 -23.68
N LEU A 82 -15.09 14.05 -23.95
CA LEU A 82 -16.34 13.42 -24.40
C LEU A 82 -17.36 13.37 -23.25
N PRO A 83 -18.66 13.57 -23.49
CA PRO A 83 -19.68 13.32 -22.47
C PRO A 83 -19.59 11.87 -21.97
N GLY A 84 -19.55 11.67 -20.66
CA GLY A 84 -19.39 10.32 -20.08
C GLY A 84 -19.33 10.29 -18.56
N ILE A 85 -19.08 9.10 -18.04
CA ILE A 85 -18.79 8.85 -16.62
C ILE A 85 -17.31 8.60 -16.45
N TYR A 86 -16.70 9.28 -15.50
CA TYR A 86 -15.28 9.27 -15.31
C TYR A 86 -14.87 8.92 -13.88
N ASN A 87 -13.75 8.22 -13.74
CA ASN A 87 -12.99 8.22 -12.52
C ASN A 87 -11.93 9.33 -12.63
N LEU A 88 -12.04 10.30 -11.75
CA LEU A 88 -11.10 11.41 -11.67
C LEU A 88 -10.24 11.22 -10.43
N SER A 89 -8.93 11.32 -10.58
CA SER A 89 -7.98 11.34 -9.47
C SER A 89 -6.96 12.46 -9.66
N VAL A 90 -6.57 13.09 -8.56
CA VAL A 90 -5.42 13.99 -8.51
C VAL A 90 -4.48 13.46 -7.47
N TYR A 91 -3.20 13.28 -7.82
CA TYR A 91 -2.22 12.65 -6.95
C TYR A 91 -0.81 13.13 -7.26
N GLY A 92 0.08 13.02 -6.28
CA GLY A 92 1.49 13.28 -6.47
C GLY A 92 2.22 13.66 -5.19
N SER A 93 3.53 13.83 -5.31
CA SER A 93 4.40 14.25 -4.23
C SER A 93 4.71 15.73 -4.34
N THR A 94 4.64 16.44 -3.23
CA THR A 94 4.98 17.86 -3.12
C THR A 94 5.62 18.11 -1.74
N LYS A 95 5.86 19.36 -1.41
CA LYS A 95 6.35 19.73 -0.07
C LYS A 95 5.28 20.52 0.68
N ASP A 96 5.21 20.27 1.99
CA ASP A 96 4.38 21.08 2.87
C ASP A 96 5.07 22.43 3.21
N ALA A 97 4.41 23.24 4.04
CA ALA A 97 4.91 24.55 4.45
C ALA A 97 6.22 24.47 5.26
N GLU A 98 6.48 23.35 5.91
CA GLU A 98 7.71 23.06 6.66
C GLU A 98 8.81 22.43 5.78
N GLY A 99 8.55 22.22 4.48
CA GLY A 99 9.49 21.65 3.51
C GLY A 99 9.60 20.13 3.58
N ARG A 100 8.68 19.45 4.28
CA ARG A 100 8.64 17.98 4.35
C ARG A 100 8.00 17.41 3.10
N ASP A 101 8.46 16.26 2.65
CA ASP A 101 7.84 15.58 1.53
C ASP A 101 6.49 14.97 1.95
N ILE A 102 5.46 15.30 1.19
CA ILE A 102 4.11 14.80 1.36
C ILE A 102 3.59 14.19 0.06
N TYR A 103 2.74 13.19 0.19
CA TYR A 103 1.95 12.67 -0.91
C TYR A 103 0.52 13.14 -0.74
N LEU A 104 -0.05 13.71 -1.79
CA LEU A 104 -1.43 14.16 -1.82
C LEU A 104 -2.22 13.32 -2.81
N ASN A 105 -3.44 12.96 -2.45
CA ASN A 105 -4.39 12.39 -3.37
C ASN A 105 -5.82 12.87 -3.08
N GLY A 106 -6.64 12.87 -4.13
CA GLY A 106 -8.07 13.15 -4.04
C GLY A 106 -8.75 12.52 -5.25
N GLU A 107 -9.96 12.03 -5.08
CA GLU A 107 -10.65 11.29 -6.14
C GLU A 107 -12.15 11.52 -6.17
N HIS A 108 -12.71 11.37 -7.37
CA HIS A 108 -14.14 11.16 -7.60
C HIS A 108 -14.33 9.94 -8.48
N THR A 109 -15.02 8.94 -7.98
CA THR A 109 -15.37 7.73 -8.74
C THR A 109 -16.74 7.88 -9.37
N ASN A 110 -16.89 7.36 -10.61
CA ASN A 110 -18.16 7.39 -11.36
C ASN A 110 -18.75 8.81 -11.49
N TYR A 111 -17.89 9.80 -11.71
CA TYR A 111 -18.31 11.20 -11.79
C TYR A 111 -18.84 11.55 -13.18
N PRO A 112 -20.10 12.05 -13.33
CA PRO A 112 -20.65 12.38 -14.62
C PRO A 112 -20.12 13.74 -15.11
N ILE A 113 -19.51 13.76 -16.29
CA ILE A 113 -19.16 14.97 -17.04
C ILE A 113 -20.03 14.98 -18.30
N VAL A 114 -21.20 15.58 -18.20
CA VAL A 114 -22.23 15.61 -19.25
C VAL A 114 -22.65 17.03 -19.62
N GLU A 115 -22.13 18.02 -18.92
CA GLU A 115 -22.38 19.45 -19.11
C GLU A 115 -21.10 20.20 -19.44
N ASN A 116 -21.19 21.19 -20.30
CA ASN A 116 -20.05 22.05 -20.63
C ASN A 116 -19.69 23.00 -19.47
N ASN A 117 -18.43 23.36 -19.34
CA ASN A 117 -17.90 24.23 -18.27
C ASN A 117 -18.16 23.66 -16.86
N LYS A 118 -18.11 22.34 -16.70
CA LYS A 118 -18.29 21.67 -15.41
C LYS A 118 -17.20 22.10 -14.44
N LYS A 119 -17.61 22.59 -13.25
CA LYS A 119 -16.68 22.82 -12.13
C LYS A 119 -16.65 21.60 -11.24
N ILE A 120 -15.46 21.13 -10.93
CA ILE A 120 -15.20 19.95 -10.13
C ILE A 120 -14.24 20.35 -9.01
N GLU A 121 -14.65 20.22 -7.77
CA GLU A 121 -13.82 20.44 -6.61
C GLU A 121 -13.31 19.10 -6.12
N VAL A 122 -11.99 18.97 -5.89
CA VAL A 122 -11.36 17.75 -5.40
C VAL A 122 -10.70 18.07 -4.06
N GLU A 123 -11.24 17.49 -3.00
CA GLU A 123 -10.62 17.54 -1.69
C GLU A 123 -9.40 16.62 -1.66
N MET A 124 -8.22 17.20 -1.44
CA MET A 124 -6.98 16.47 -1.36
C MET A 124 -6.71 16.05 0.07
N LYS A 125 -6.43 14.77 0.26
CA LYS A 125 -5.92 14.22 1.51
C LYS A 125 -4.46 13.88 1.35
N GLY A 126 -3.68 14.04 2.42
CA GLY A 126 -2.25 13.86 2.36
C GLY A 126 -1.69 13.02 3.49
N SER A 127 -0.52 12.47 3.21
CA SER A 127 0.31 11.80 4.20
C SER A 127 1.78 12.19 4.02
N LEU A 128 2.53 12.16 5.12
CA LEU A 128 3.99 12.34 5.06
C LEU A 128 4.62 11.18 4.28
N LEU A 129 5.61 11.48 3.46
CA LEU A 129 6.56 10.49 2.95
C LEU A 129 7.68 10.37 3.98
N GLY A 130 7.73 9.24 4.68
CA GLY A 130 8.74 9.02 5.69
C GLY A 130 10.12 8.78 5.08
N PRO A 131 11.19 9.12 5.82
CA PRO A 131 12.55 8.88 5.33
C PRO A 131 12.92 7.39 5.28
N VAL A 132 12.26 6.55 6.10
CA VAL A 132 12.45 5.10 6.16
C VAL A 132 11.21 4.40 5.65
N ILE A 133 11.39 3.54 4.66
CA ILE A 133 10.32 2.85 3.93
C ILE A 133 10.52 1.34 3.94
N PHE A 134 9.45 0.56 3.76
CA PHE A 134 9.54 -0.87 3.49
C PHE A 134 10.19 -1.11 2.13
N LYS A 135 11.29 -1.82 2.11
CA LYS A 135 12.03 -2.17 0.90
C LYS A 135 11.66 -3.55 0.37
N GLU A 136 11.63 -4.55 1.25
CA GLU A 136 11.30 -5.92 0.90
C GLU A 136 10.53 -6.60 2.03
N ILE A 137 9.48 -7.35 1.68
CA ILE A 137 8.66 -8.09 2.63
C ILE A 137 8.51 -9.52 2.13
N PHE A 138 8.89 -10.47 2.97
CA PHE A 138 8.71 -11.88 2.71
C PHE A 138 7.77 -12.49 3.75
N PHE A 139 6.53 -12.74 3.38
CA PHE A 139 5.48 -13.26 4.27
C PHE A 139 4.90 -14.59 3.81
N SER A 140 5.03 -14.95 2.53
CA SER A 140 4.34 -16.12 1.94
C SER A 140 4.77 -17.47 2.52
N GLY A 141 5.94 -17.51 3.18
CA GLY A 141 6.54 -18.75 3.62
C GLY A 141 7.09 -19.62 2.47
N THR A 142 7.54 -20.83 2.80
CA THR A 142 8.15 -21.78 1.89
C THR A 142 7.37 -23.10 1.91
N ALA A 143 7.45 -23.87 0.85
CA ALA A 143 6.82 -25.19 0.74
C ALA A 143 7.00 -26.05 2.01
N ASN A 144 6.07 -26.97 2.26
CA ASN A 144 5.94 -27.78 3.47
C ASN A 144 5.52 -26.98 4.72
N PHE A 145 4.71 -25.93 4.52
CA PHE A 145 4.16 -25.11 5.60
C PHE A 145 5.24 -24.46 6.48
N TYR A 146 6.38 -24.12 5.89
CA TYR A 146 7.45 -23.44 6.60
C TYR A 146 7.33 -21.92 6.41
N PHE A 147 7.16 -21.17 7.51
CA PHE A 147 6.96 -19.72 7.51
C PHE A 147 7.75 -18.98 8.61
N ARG A 148 8.71 -19.66 9.26
CA ARG A 148 9.60 -19.05 10.26
C ARG A 148 10.63 -18.11 9.65
N ASN A 149 10.82 -18.18 8.34
CA ASN A 149 11.80 -17.42 7.57
C ASN A 149 11.25 -16.08 7.02
N GLN A 150 10.10 -15.63 7.55
CA GLN A 150 9.54 -14.34 7.20
C GLN A 150 10.42 -13.19 7.69
N PHE A 151 10.49 -12.11 6.90
CA PHE A 151 11.25 -10.91 7.26
C PHE A 151 10.65 -9.65 6.64
N TYR A 152 11.06 -8.51 7.19
CA TYR A 152 10.78 -7.17 6.72
C TYR A 152 12.10 -6.43 6.58
N GLU A 153 12.38 -5.87 5.43
CA GLU A 153 13.54 -5.01 5.22
C GLU A 153 13.06 -3.57 5.08
N VAL A 154 13.54 -2.71 5.96
CA VAL A 154 13.32 -1.26 5.91
C VAL A 154 14.56 -0.56 5.39
N TYR A 155 14.40 0.60 4.75
CA TYR A 155 15.45 1.26 3.99
C TYR A 155 15.40 2.76 4.19
N ASN A 156 16.53 3.39 4.43
CA ASN A 156 16.63 4.84 4.42
C ASN A 156 16.71 5.36 2.99
N ASN A 157 15.56 5.81 2.47
CA ASN A 157 15.41 6.37 1.13
C ASN A 157 15.68 7.87 1.06
N SER A 158 15.89 8.53 2.22
CA SER A 158 16.23 9.97 2.30
C SER A 158 17.72 10.23 2.09
N ASP A 159 18.12 11.50 2.10
CA ASP A 159 19.52 11.92 1.96
C ASP A 159 20.17 12.27 3.33
N GLU A 160 19.46 12.02 4.45
CA GLU A 160 19.92 12.29 5.79
C GLU A 160 20.02 10.99 6.61
N THR A 161 20.93 10.95 7.61
CA THR A 161 20.96 9.83 8.54
C THR A 161 19.74 9.87 9.45
N VAL A 162 19.03 8.76 9.55
CA VAL A 162 17.85 8.57 10.39
C VAL A 162 18.18 7.59 11.50
N TYR A 163 17.72 7.86 12.72
CA TYR A 163 17.86 6.93 13.84
C TYR A 163 16.62 6.07 13.95
N LEU A 164 16.81 4.74 13.92
CA LEU A 164 15.70 3.78 14.08
C LEU A 164 15.17 3.75 15.52
N ASP A 165 15.95 4.25 16.46
CA ASP A 165 15.59 4.34 17.88
C ASP A 165 14.20 4.98 18.05
N GLY A 166 13.28 4.25 18.65
CA GLY A 166 11.94 4.73 18.89
C GLY A 166 11.02 4.83 17.66
N LEU A 167 11.45 4.32 16.50
CA LEU A 167 10.55 4.02 15.39
C LEU A 167 9.73 2.78 15.76
N TYR A 168 8.49 2.75 15.29
CA TYR A 168 7.56 1.65 15.54
C TYR A 168 7.22 0.93 14.25
N PHE A 169 6.99 -0.37 14.40
CA PHE A 169 6.43 -1.25 13.38
C PHE A 169 5.09 -1.78 13.90
N ALA A 170 4.05 -1.75 13.08
CA ALA A 170 2.78 -2.33 13.45
C ALA A 170 2.19 -3.22 12.36
N ASN A 171 1.49 -4.26 12.80
CA ASN A 171 0.61 -5.10 12.00
C ASN A 171 -0.83 -4.64 12.22
N LEU A 172 -1.55 -4.35 11.13
CA LEU A 172 -2.91 -3.81 11.21
C LEU A 172 -3.96 -4.91 11.36
N TYR A 173 -5.08 -4.54 11.94
CA TYR A 173 -6.29 -5.35 12.10
C TYR A 173 -7.26 -5.14 10.93
N PRO A 174 -7.95 -6.18 10.48
CA PRO A 174 -7.77 -7.60 10.84
C PRO A 174 -6.41 -8.14 10.38
N THR A 175 -5.90 -9.19 11.03
CA THR A 175 -4.56 -9.76 10.74
C THR A 175 -4.42 -10.30 9.33
N THR A 176 -5.54 -10.59 8.64
CA THR A 176 -5.61 -10.94 7.23
C THR A 176 -6.63 -10.06 6.52
N ALA A 177 -6.45 -9.82 5.22
CA ALA A 177 -7.43 -9.11 4.43
C ALA A 177 -8.80 -9.81 4.47
N SER A 178 -9.86 -9.06 4.71
CA SER A 178 -11.23 -9.56 4.85
C SER A 178 -12.21 -8.64 4.16
N THR A 179 -13.26 -9.21 3.57
CA THR A 179 -14.39 -8.44 3.05
C THR A 179 -15.30 -7.90 4.15
N PHE A 180 -15.22 -8.46 5.36
CA PHE A 180 -15.86 -7.89 6.53
C PHE A 180 -15.09 -6.66 6.98
N ARG A 181 -15.81 -5.56 7.18
CA ARG A 181 -15.24 -4.31 7.65
C ARG A 181 -15.48 -4.18 9.16
N PRO A 182 -14.44 -3.86 9.94
CA PRO A 182 -14.61 -3.55 11.35
C PRO A 182 -15.64 -2.44 11.57
N ILE A 183 -16.42 -2.56 12.63
CA ILE A 183 -17.40 -1.53 13.03
C ILE A 183 -16.86 -0.80 14.26
N TRP A 184 -16.46 0.46 14.03
CA TRP A 184 -15.93 1.33 15.09
C TRP A 184 -17.04 2.12 15.76
N ARG A 185 -16.88 2.40 17.06
CA ARG A 185 -17.68 3.39 17.76
C ARG A 185 -17.41 4.77 17.17
N GLU A 186 -18.35 5.72 17.33
CA GLU A 186 -18.18 7.07 16.78
C GLU A 186 -16.92 7.77 17.33
N GLU A 187 -16.62 7.60 18.62
CA GLU A 187 -15.44 8.16 19.28
C GLU A 187 -14.12 7.50 18.83
N ASP A 188 -14.19 6.33 18.18
CA ASP A 188 -13.04 5.59 17.68
C ASP A 188 -12.79 5.84 16.19
N LYS A 189 -13.71 6.47 15.51
CA LYS A 189 -13.55 6.85 14.09
C LYS A 189 -12.63 8.06 13.96
N GLY A 190 -12.02 8.22 12.79
CA GLY A 190 -11.13 9.33 12.47
C GLY A 190 -10.01 8.90 11.55
N ASP A 191 -9.01 9.74 11.42
CA ASP A 191 -7.82 9.50 10.61
C ASP A 191 -6.83 8.58 11.36
N TYR A 192 -7.29 7.34 11.61
CA TYR A 192 -6.53 6.29 12.30
C TYR A 192 -6.43 5.02 11.48
N VAL A 193 -5.28 4.35 11.56
CA VAL A 193 -5.21 2.90 11.34
C VAL A 193 -5.28 2.18 12.68
N TYR A 194 -5.74 0.94 12.65
CA TYR A 194 -6.00 0.14 13.87
C TYR A 194 -5.03 -1.04 13.87
N ALA A 195 -4.15 -1.07 14.85
CA ALA A 195 -3.12 -2.09 14.95
C ALA A 195 -3.54 -3.22 15.89
N ASP A 196 -3.36 -4.45 15.41
CA ASP A 196 -3.42 -5.67 16.20
C ASP A 196 -2.19 -5.79 17.12
N ARG A 197 -1.01 -5.46 16.58
CA ARG A 197 0.26 -5.61 17.28
C ARG A 197 1.23 -4.50 16.92
N ILE A 198 1.98 -4.06 17.94
CA ILE A 198 2.99 -3.01 17.78
C ILE A 198 4.33 -3.49 18.37
N TRP A 199 5.37 -3.26 17.59
CA TRP A 199 6.77 -3.41 17.98
C TRP A 199 7.48 -2.08 17.89
N LYS A 200 8.56 -1.92 18.64
CA LYS A 200 9.38 -0.71 18.65
C LYS A 200 10.83 -1.09 18.46
N PHE A 201 11.55 -0.37 17.64
CA PHE A 201 13.01 -0.47 17.59
C PHE A 201 13.57 -0.04 18.95
N PRO A 202 14.48 -0.85 19.53
CA PRO A 202 15.13 -0.51 20.80
C PRO A 202 16.04 0.72 20.67
N GLY A 203 16.69 1.12 21.74
CA GLY A 203 17.70 2.17 21.76
C GLY A 203 17.28 3.41 22.54
N ASN A 204 18.22 4.35 22.69
CA ASN A 204 18.12 5.54 23.53
C ASN A 204 18.11 6.83 22.71
N GLY A 205 17.83 6.75 21.43
CA GLY A 205 17.68 7.89 20.51
C GLY A 205 18.79 8.01 19.47
N THR A 206 19.95 7.37 19.66
CA THR A 206 21.10 7.46 18.75
C THR A 206 21.90 6.16 18.60
N ASP A 207 21.35 5.04 19.07
CA ASP A 207 22.08 3.76 19.09
C ASP A 207 22.08 3.07 17.73
N TYR A 208 21.06 3.31 16.91
CA TYR A 208 20.84 2.64 15.62
C TYR A 208 20.72 3.64 14.46
N PRO A 209 21.80 4.35 14.10
CA PRO A 209 21.80 5.22 12.92
C PRO A 209 21.68 4.39 11.64
N LEU A 210 20.80 4.82 10.75
CA LEU A 210 20.64 4.27 9.40
C LEU A 210 21.00 5.38 8.40
N ALA A 211 22.19 5.28 7.79
CA ALA A 211 22.64 6.27 6.81
C ALA A 211 21.86 6.17 5.48
N PRO A 212 21.89 7.21 4.64
CA PRO A 212 21.31 7.13 3.30
C PRO A 212 21.81 5.90 2.54
N GLY A 213 20.90 5.10 1.99
CA GLY A 213 21.26 3.89 1.25
C GLY A 213 21.52 2.64 2.10
N GLU A 214 21.41 2.73 3.41
CA GLU A 214 21.46 1.57 4.29
C GLU A 214 20.06 0.96 4.49
N SER A 215 20.04 -0.37 4.72
CA SER A 215 18.83 -1.11 5.06
C SER A 215 18.99 -1.89 6.36
N CYS A 216 17.86 -2.08 7.03
CA CYS A 216 17.77 -2.85 8.26
C CYS A 216 16.76 -3.99 8.04
N VAL A 217 17.19 -5.22 8.27
CA VAL A 217 16.36 -6.42 8.17
C VAL A 217 15.86 -6.82 9.55
N ILE A 218 14.54 -7.02 9.66
CA ILE A 218 13.88 -7.51 10.86
C ILE A 218 13.33 -8.90 10.55
N SER A 219 13.88 -9.95 11.12
CA SER A 219 13.39 -11.32 10.92
C SER A 219 12.42 -11.73 12.01
N GLN A 220 11.48 -12.58 11.66
CA GLN A 220 10.66 -13.24 12.69
C GLN A 220 11.50 -14.17 13.58
N PHE A 221 12.50 -14.77 12.99
CA PHE A 221 13.49 -15.61 13.65
C PHE A 221 14.79 -15.51 12.88
N ALA A 222 15.82 -14.88 13.47
CA ALA A 222 17.08 -14.52 12.79
C ALA A 222 18.06 -15.69 12.66
N ALA A 223 17.56 -16.91 12.42
CA ALA A 223 18.35 -18.11 12.26
C ALA A 223 18.74 -18.40 10.82
N ASN A 224 19.72 -19.28 10.62
CA ASN A 224 19.99 -19.86 9.30
C ASN A 224 18.91 -20.86 8.93
N HIS A 225 17.91 -20.41 8.20
CA HIS A 225 16.79 -21.22 7.80
C HIS A 225 17.12 -22.33 6.81
N LYS A 226 18.29 -22.27 6.14
CA LYS A 226 18.74 -23.27 5.18
C LYS A 226 19.34 -24.53 5.81
N LEU A 227 19.47 -24.53 7.15
CA LEU A 227 19.96 -25.70 7.86
C LEU A 227 18.95 -26.87 7.82
N PRO A 228 19.43 -28.14 7.84
CA PRO A 228 18.58 -29.32 7.76
C PRO A 228 17.46 -29.39 8.82
N GLN A 229 17.71 -28.87 10.04
CA GLN A 229 16.71 -28.84 11.11
C GLN A 229 15.57 -27.86 10.89
N TYR A 230 15.70 -26.94 9.91
CA TYR A 230 14.66 -25.99 9.52
C TYR A 230 14.10 -26.34 8.15
N ASN A 231 14.48 -25.65 7.10
CA ASN A 231 14.07 -25.96 5.74
C ASN A 231 15.18 -25.61 4.73
N PRO A 232 15.92 -26.63 4.22
CA PRO A 232 16.98 -26.41 3.24
C PRO A 232 16.54 -25.67 1.95
N ASN A 233 15.25 -25.67 1.64
CA ASN A 233 14.69 -24.96 0.51
C ASN A 233 14.31 -23.49 0.82
N SER A 234 14.60 -23.01 2.04
CA SER A 234 14.36 -21.61 2.37
C SER A 234 15.18 -20.70 1.44
N PRO A 235 14.58 -19.65 0.86
CA PRO A 235 15.31 -18.71 0.01
C PRO A 235 16.33 -17.89 0.80
N VAL A 236 16.13 -17.73 2.11
CA VAL A 236 16.94 -16.83 2.95
C VAL A 236 17.67 -17.54 4.09
N ASP A 237 18.80 -16.92 4.47
CA ASP A 237 19.52 -17.12 5.70
C ASP A 237 19.31 -15.85 6.56
N GLY A 238 18.68 -16.02 7.72
CA GLY A 238 18.31 -14.89 8.60
C GLY A 238 19.46 -14.38 9.48
N THR A 239 20.62 -15.02 9.51
CA THR A 239 21.68 -14.74 10.48
C THR A 239 22.29 -13.34 10.41
N SER A 240 22.12 -12.64 9.29
CA SER A 240 22.60 -11.26 9.14
C SER A 240 21.51 -10.19 9.30
N SER A 241 20.37 -10.56 9.90
CA SER A 241 19.33 -9.61 10.26
C SER A 241 19.80 -8.68 11.37
N GLU A 242 19.39 -7.42 11.32
CA GLU A 242 19.71 -6.42 12.34
C GLU A 242 18.86 -6.59 13.60
N PHE A 243 17.62 -7.08 13.44
CA PHE A 243 16.71 -7.31 14.56
C PHE A 243 15.91 -8.61 14.37
N GLU A 244 15.35 -9.12 15.49
CA GLU A 244 14.35 -10.18 15.45
C GLU A 244 13.14 -9.89 16.36
N PHE A 245 12.00 -10.55 16.04
CA PHE A 245 10.78 -10.50 16.87
C PHE A 245 10.79 -11.63 17.90
N ASN A 246 11.65 -11.54 18.90
CA ASN A 246 11.75 -12.56 19.93
C ASN A 246 10.61 -12.47 20.94
N MET A 247 9.92 -13.57 21.20
CA MET A 247 8.89 -13.72 22.24
C MET A 247 9.28 -14.72 23.32
N ASN A 248 10.57 -15.08 23.42
CA ASN A 248 11.12 -16.07 24.36
C ASN A 248 10.40 -17.44 24.26
N ASN A 249 10.08 -17.87 23.03
CA ASN A 249 9.52 -19.18 22.78
C ASN A 249 10.67 -20.20 22.62
N PRO A 250 10.70 -21.30 23.40
CA PRO A 250 11.76 -22.30 23.30
C PRO A 250 11.92 -22.96 21.90
N ASN A 251 10.87 -22.94 21.10
CA ASN A 251 10.91 -23.45 19.71
C ASN A 251 11.56 -22.46 18.73
N TYR A 252 11.81 -21.24 19.17
CA TYR A 252 12.46 -20.15 18.45
C TYR A 252 13.50 -19.55 19.39
N PRO A 253 14.63 -20.25 19.61
CA PRO A 253 15.65 -19.79 20.56
C PRO A 253 16.22 -18.45 20.10
N ASP A 254 16.47 -17.61 21.07
CA ASP A 254 17.09 -16.30 20.90
C ASP A 254 18.35 -16.38 20.01
N GLN A 255 18.45 -15.46 19.06
CA GLN A 255 19.56 -15.36 18.12
C GLN A 255 20.43 -14.15 18.47
N PRO A 256 21.65 -14.00 17.90
CA PRO A 256 22.50 -12.84 18.16
C PRO A 256 21.96 -11.49 17.69
N ALA A 257 20.95 -11.48 16.83
CA ALA A 257 20.30 -10.24 16.40
C ALA A 257 19.56 -9.58 17.57
N PRO A 258 19.72 -8.27 17.84
CA PRO A 258 18.98 -7.57 18.87
C PRO A 258 17.46 -7.73 18.73
N ASP A 259 16.76 -7.76 19.87
CA ASP A 259 15.31 -7.93 19.90
C ASP A 259 14.56 -6.63 19.61
N MET A 260 13.50 -6.71 18.81
CA MET A 260 12.46 -5.71 18.79
C MET A 260 11.68 -5.69 20.11
N VAL A 261 11.34 -4.52 20.60
CA VAL A 261 10.53 -4.36 21.82
C VAL A 261 9.07 -4.58 21.51
N HIS A 262 8.44 -5.59 22.11
CA HIS A 262 7.00 -5.83 21.95
C HIS A 262 6.20 -4.85 22.80
N VAL A 263 5.57 -3.87 22.18
CA VAL A 263 4.89 -2.75 22.86
C VAL A 263 3.43 -3.05 23.13
N PHE A 264 2.70 -3.63 22.17
CA PHE A 264 1.26 -3.75 22.26
C PHE A 264 0.72 -5.04 21.61
N TYR A 265 -0.15 -5.71 22.33
CA TYR A 265 -1.09 -6.71 21.83
C TYR A 265 -2.27 -6.83 22.81
N ASP A 266 -3.50 -6.67 22.31
CA ASP A 266 -4.74 -6.79 23.11
C ASP A 266 -4.69 -5.95 24.41
N GLY A 267 -4.30 -4.67 24.28
CA GLY A 267 -4.20 -3.74 25.41
C GLY A 267 -3.08 -4.03 26.41
N LYS A 268 -2.10 -4.87 26.07
CA LYS A 268 -1.00 -5.28 26.96
C LYS A 268 0.35 -5.06 26.32
N ALA A 269 1.35 -4.75 27.15
CA ALA A 269 2.74 -4.71 26.75
C ALA A 269 3.42 -6.09 26.89
N GLY A 270 4.48 -6.31 26.11
CA GLY A 270 5.26 -7.54 26.18
C GLY A 270 4.54 -8.76 25.62
N LYS A 271 4.64 -9.88 26.32
CA LYS A 271 4.05 -11.15 25.86
C LYS A 271 2.54 -11.13 25.90
N GLY A 272 1.91 -11.29 24.76
CA GLY A 272 0.48 -11.46 24.60
C GLY A 272 0.17 -12.27 23.36
N GLY A 273 -0.97 -12.98 23.37
CA GLY A 273 -1.44 -13.76 22.22
C GLY A 273 -0.61 -15.00 21.94
N SER A 274 -0.28 -15.22 20.68
CA SER A 274 0.49 -16.38 20.23
C SER A 274 1.87 -16.41 20.86
N PRO A 275 2.43 -17.59 21.09
CA PRO A 275 3.78 -17.75 21.67
C PRO A 275 4.90 -17.27 20.73
N GLN A 276 4.58 -16.90 19.51
CA GLN A 276 5.49 -16.33 18.51
C GLN A 276 4.76 -15.30 17.68
N TYR A 277 5.44 -14.21 17.30
CA TYR A 277 4.95 -13.30 16.27
C TYR A 277 5.12 -13.95 14.91
N LEU A 278 4.05 -14.06 14.19
CA LEU A 278 4.02 -14.60 12.83
C LEU A 278 3.03 -13.78 12.02
N THR A 279 3.46 -13.35 10.83
CA THR A 279 2.54 -12.80 9.85
C THR A 279 1.80 -13.94 9.18
N SER A 280 0.53 -13.74 8.90
CA SER A 280 -0.24 -14.69 8.11
C SER A 280 0.38 -14.86 6.72
N VAL A 281 0.50 -16.09 6.24
CA VAL A 281 0.91 -16.37 4.85
C VAL A 281 -0.12 -15.87 3.83
N PHE A 282 -1.34 -15.53 4.29
CA PHE A 282 -2.37 -14.85 3.52
C PHE A 282 -2.16 -13.32 3.45
N GLY A 283 -1.00 -12.85 3.86
CA GLY A 283 -0.62 -11.45 3.81
C GLY A 283 -0.91 -10.68 5.09
N GLY A 284 -0.47 -9.45 5.10
CA GLY A 284 -0.60 -8.51 6.19
C GLY A 284 -0.66 -7.07 5.69
N ALA A 285 -1.09 -6.19 6.56
CA ALA A 285 -0.97 -4.76 6.39
C ALA A 285 -0.01 -4.23 7.44
N PHE A 286 1.00 -3.49 7.03
CA PHE A 286 2.11 -3.07 7.87
C PHE A 286 2.27 -1.57 7.79
N VAL A 287 2.64 -0.95 8.91
CA VAL A 287 3.02 0.46 8.96
C VAL A 287 4.31 0.64 9.75
N LEU A 288 5.14 1.59 9.29
CA LEU A 288 6.21 2.20 10.06
C LEU A 288 5.68 3.54 10.56
N PHE A 289 5.85 3.84 11.83
CA PHE A 289 5.34 5.10 12.37
C PHE A 289 6.19 5.63 13.53
N LYS A 290 6.16 6.94 13.70
CA LYS A 290 6.80 7.62 14.83
C LYS A 290 5.78 8.55 15.49
N PRO A 291 5.40 8.30 16.75
CA PRO A 291 4.47 9.17 17.46
C PRO A 291 4.97 10.62 17.51
N LEU A 292 4.06 11.56 17.22
CA LEU A 292 4.31 12.98 17.40
C LEU A 292 3.89 13.46 18.81
N ASP A 293 2.97 12.74 19.48
CA ASP A 293 2.62 12.94 20.88
C ASP A 293 3.55 12.09 21.76
N GLU A 294 4.35 12.74 22.60
CA GLU A 294 5.27 12.06 23.54
C GLU A 294 4.51 11.17 24.53
N ASN A 295 3.20 11.42 24.74
CA ASN A 295 2.35 10.64 25.62
C ASN A 295 1.59 9.51 24.87
N TYR A 296 1.98 9.16 23.65
CA TYR A 296 1.36 8.04 22.95
C TYR A 296 1.60 6.72 23.70
N ASP A 297 0.54 6.23 24.35
CA ASP A 297 0.58 5.00 25.14
C ASP A 297 -0.71 4.17 24.90
N PRO A 298 -0.71 3.29 23.86
CA PRO A 298 -1.89 2.50 23.55
C PRO A 298 -2.17 1.40 24.60
N VAL A 299 -1.28 1.15 25.55
CA VAL A 299 -1.50 0.17 26.63
C VAL A 299 -2.28 0.80 27.78
N ASN A 300 -1.89 1.98 28.24
CA ASN A 300 -2.42 2.56 29.47
C ASN A 300 -3.44 3.70 29.22
N ASP A 301 -3.47 4.28 28.03
CA ASP A 301 -4.39 5.37 27.70
C ASP A 301 -5.45 4.92 26.67
N LYS A 302 -6.70 4.83 27.16
CA LYS A 302 -7.86 4.38 26.36
C LYS A 302 -8.15 5.26 25.15
N LYS A 303 -7.68 6.52 25.13
CA LYS A 303 -7.86 7.39 23.94
C LYS A 303 -7.18 6.82 22.69
N TRP A 304 -6.14 5.97 22.89
CA TRP A 304 -5.40 5.29 21.83
C TRP A 304 -5.88 3.85 21.57
N GLN A 305 -7.03 3.47 22.13
CA GLN A 305 -7.60 2.14 21.99
C GLN A 305 -8.91 2.17 21.19
N ALA A 306 -9.22 1.08 20.52
CA ALA A 306 -10.50 0.84 19.85
C ALA A 306 -10.88 -0.64 19.98
N ILE A 307 -12.16 -0.94 19.81
CA ILE A 307 -12.70 -2.29 19.77
C ILE A 307 -13.60 -2.38 18.54
N ASP A 308 -13.41 -3.44 17.75
CA ASP A 308 -14.35 -3.79 16.70
C ASP A 308 -15.63 -4.33 17.34
N GLN A 309 -16.77 -3.68 17.11
CA GLN A 309 -18.06 -4.04 17.70
C GLN A 309 -18.61 -5.37 17.18
N ASP A 310 -18.10 -5.86 16.02
CA ASP A 310 -18.45 -7.15 15.46
C ASP A 310 -17.48 -8.28 15.91
N ASP A 311 -16.38 -7.93 16.60
CA ASP A 311 -15.47 -8.94 17.14
C ASP A 311 -16.04 -9.58 18.41
N TYR A 312 -16.35 -10.88 18.33
CA TYR A 312 -16.87 -11.66 19.47
C TYR A 312 -15.93 -11.66 20.70
N TYR A 313 -14.61 -11.53 20.46
CA TYR A 313 -13.61 -11.55 21.54
C TYR A 313 -13.32 -10.17 22.11
N GLU A 314 -13.91 -9.11 21.53
CA GLU A 314 -13.70 -7.72 21.95
C GLU A 314 -12.21 -7.36 22.09
N GLN A 315 -11.37 -7.82 21.16
CA GLN A 315 -9.94 -7.55 21.17
C GLN A 315 -9.68 -6.05 21.20
N ILE A 316 -8.80 -5.62 22.10
CA ILE A 316 -8.38 -4.24 22.19
C ILE A 316 -7.33 -3.97 21.11
N LEU A 317 -7.58 -2.99 20.25
CA LEU A 317 -6.72 -2.56 19.16
C LEU A 317 -6.11 -1.19 19.46
N ALA A 318 -4.93 -0.94 18.92
CA ALA A 318 -4.29 0.37 19.06
C ALA A 318 -4.68 1.30 17.91
N LYS A 319 -5.09 2.53 18.21
CA LYS A 319 -5.27 3.60 17.22
C LYS A 319 -3.93 4.27 16.93
N ILE A 320 -3.58 4.38 15.64
CA ILE A 320 -2.38 5.08 15.18
C ILE A 320 -2.84 6.19 14.23
N PRO A 321 -2.63 7.48 14.57
CA PRO A 321 -2.96 8.59 13.68
C PRO A 321 -2.22 8.51 12.35
N TYR A 322 -2.88 8.88 11.24
CA TYR A 322 -2.23 8.94 9.92
C TYR A 322 -0.98 9.82 9.92
N SER A 323 -1.01 10.93 10.66
CA SER A 323 0.11 11.88 10.77
C SER A 323 1.38 11.29 11.41
N TYR A 324 1.30 10.13 12.08
CA TYR A 324 2.47 9.45 12.64
C TYR A 324 3.15 8.51 11.65
N ILE A 325 2.46 8.14 10.57
CA ILE A 325 2.87 7.07 9.64
C ILE A 325 3.92 7.60 8.68
N TRP A 326 5.03 6.87 8.59
CA TRP A 326 6.11 7.12 7.66
C TRP A 326 5.97 6.32 6.37
N ASP A 327 5.53 5.07 6.48
CA ASP A 327 5.25 4.20 5.33
C ASP A 327 4.21 3.16 5.70
N ALA A 328 3.41 2.77 4.72
CA ALA A 328 2.34 1.80 4.86
C ALA A 328 2.30 0.88 3.64
N VAL A 329 2.16 -0.42 3.86
CA VAL A 329 2.10 -1.43 2.79
C VAL A 329 1.01 -2.44 3.07
N GLU A 330 0.13 -2.63 2.10
CA GLU A 330 -0.79 -3.77 2.05
C GLU A 330 -0.19 -4.85 1.17
N ALA A 331 0.05 -6.05 1.72
CA ALA A 331 0.61 -7.18 1.00
C ALA A 331 -0.29 -8.42 1.13
N GLY A 332 -0.53 -9.11 0.02
CA GLY A 332 -1.43 -10.27 -0.01
C GLY A 332 -0.96 -11.40 -0.93
N PRO A 333 -1.68 -12.54 -0.96
CA PRO A 333 -1.31 -13.64 -1.83
C PRO A 333 -1.61 -13.33 -3.31
N ASN A 334 -2.67 -12.57 -3.59
CA ASN A 334 -3.07 -12.22 -4.96
C ASN A 334 -3.89 -10.91 -4.99
N GLU A 335 -4.05 -10.35 -6.17
CA GLU A 335 -4.72 -9.08 -6.41
C GLU A 335 -6.20 -9.04 -5.97
N SER A 336 -6.88 -10.18 -5.95
CA SER A 336 -8.30 -10.24 -5.56
C SER A 336 -8.54 -9.81 -4.10
N MET A 337 -7.48 -9.81 -3.27
CA MET A 337 -7.52 -9.40 -1.87
C MET A 337 -7.62 -7.87 -1.70
N LEU A 338 -7.47 -7.09 -2.75
CA LEU A 338 -7.61 -5.62 -2.72
C LEU A 338 -8.94 -5.16 -2.09
N LYS A 339 -10.02 -5.92 -2.29
CA LYS A 339 -11.34 -5.64 -1.70
C LYS A 339 -11.34 -5.69 -0.16
N GLY A 340 -10.40 -6.43 0.43
CA GLY A 340 -10.23 -6.56 1.88
C GLY A 340 -9.11 -5.69 2.46
N LYS A 341 -8.59 -4.75 1.69
CA LYS A 341 -7.49 -3.87 2.07
C LYS A 341 -7.76 -3.11 3.36
N ARG A 342 -6.76 -3.03 4.25
CA ARG A 342 -6.83 -2.40 5.58
C ARG A 342 -6.20 -1.02 5.61
N VAL A 343 -5.11 -0.84 4.84
CA VAL A 343 -4.45 0.46 4.72
C VAL A 343 -5.37 1.41 3.96
N PRO A 344 -5.73 2.58 4.52
CA PRO A 344 -6.51 3.59 3.81
C PRO A 344 -5.81 4.09 2.55
N GLY A 345 -6.57 4.43 1.52
CA GLY A 345 -6.03 4.87 0.23
C GLY A 345 -5.15 6.13 0.32
N VAL A 346 -5.37 6.97 1.32
CA VAL A 346 -4.55 8.15 1.58
C VAL A 346 -3.11 7.80 2.00
N LEU A 347 -2.91 6.64 2.63
CA LEU A 347 -1.59 6.17 3.08
C LEU A 347 -0.93 5.23 2.07
N ASP A 348 -1.75 4.42 1.38
CA ASP A 348 -1.31 3.53 0.30
C ASP A 348 -2.50 3.26 -0.62
N ALA A 349 -2.48 3.80 -1.82
CA ALA A 349 -3.59 3.67 -2.78
C ALA A 349 -3.70 2.26 -3.39
N GLY A 350 -2.63 1.46 -3.32
CA GLY A 350 -2.55 0.13 -3.93
C GLY A 350 -2.43 -1.02 -2.94
N MET A 351 -2.01 -2.17 -3.45
CA MET A 351 -1.49 -3.30 -2.68
C MET A 351 -0.48 -4.08 -3.51
N THR A 352 0.42 -4.77 -2.83
CA THR A 352 1.36 -5.68 -3.47
C THR A 352 0.99 -7.14 -3.20
N TYR A 353 1.48 -8.09 -4.00
CA TYR A 353 1.13 -9.50 -3.86
C TYR A 353 2.24 -10.45 -4.35
N VAL A 354 2.21 -11.69 -3.87
CA VAL A 354 3.24 -12.70 -4.14
C VAL A 354 2.81 -13.77 -5.16
N GLY A 355 1.53 -13.81 -5.54
CA GLY A 355 0.96 -14.79 -6.46
C GLY A 355 0.26 -15.94 -5.76
N ASP A 356 0.86 -16.57 -4.73
CA ASP A 356 0.27 -17.66 -3.93
C ASP A 356 0.94 -17.74 -2.55
N ILE A 357 0.33 -18.51 -1.64
CA ILE A 357 0.91 -18.83 -0.33
C ILE A 357 1.95 -19.95 -0.44
N TYR A 358 2.92 -19.99 0.47
CA TYR A 358 4.00 -21.00 0.54
C TYR A 358 4.81 -21.19 -0.75
N ASN A 359 4.88 -20.15 -1.58
CA ASN A 359 5.54 -20.20 -2.88
C ASN A 359 7.01 -19.71 -2.84
N SER A 360 7.52 -19.36 -1.67
CA SER A 360 8.88 -18.84 -1.45
C SER A 360 9.16 -17.49 -2.14
N LEU A 361 8.11 -16.72 -2.45
CA LEU A 361 8.23 -15.40 -3.07
C LEU A 361 7.89 -14.30 -2.07
N GLY A 362 8.54 -13.17 -2.21
CA GLY A 362 8.27 -11.94 -1.50
C GLY A 362 7.86 -10.82 -2.43
N VAL A 363 7.81 -9.62 -1.90
CA VAL A 363 7.58 -8.38 -2.66
C VAL A 363 8.72 -7.42 -2.39
N ALA A 364 9.20 -6.72 -3.41
CA ALA A 364 10.33 -5.79 -3.29
C ALA A 364 9.99 -4.46 -3.94
N ARG A 365 10.35 -3.35 -3.27
CA ARG A 365 10.14 -2.00 -3.81
C ARG A 365 11.03 -1.78 -5.03
N LYS A 366 10.50 -1.16 -6.08
CA LYS A 366 11.19 -0.92 -7.34
C LYS A 366 12.31 0.09 -7.19
N LYS A 367 13.40 -0.16 -7.88
CA LYS A 367 14.51 0.79 -8.02
C LYS A 367 14.21 1.74 -9.16
N ILE A 368 14.30 3.05 -8.91
CA ILE A 368 14.11 4.13 -9.90
C ILE A 368 15.38 4.88 -10.23
N GLY A 369 16.48 4.63 -9.51
CA GLY A 369 17.76 5.29 -9.73
C GLY A 369 18.82 4.82 -8.76
N GLU A 370 19.95 5.52 -8.75
CA GLU A 370 21.08 5.27 -7.84
C GLU A 370 21.56 6.59 -7.23
N ARG A 371 22.09 6.49 -6.02
CA ARG A 371 22.89 7.55 -5.40
C ARG A 371 24.32 7.53 -5.95
N ALA A 372 25.08 8.58 -5.69
CA ALA A 372 26.48 8.70 -6.14
C ALA A 372 27.38 7.56 -5.61
N ASP A 373 27.00 6.93 -4.49
CA ASP A 373 27.71 5.79 -3.89
C ASP A 373 27.23 4.42 -4.40
N GLY A 374 26.36 4.39 -5.41
CA GLY A 374 25.81 3.19 -6.03
C GLY A 374 24.62 2.57 -5.29
N THR A 375 24.19 3.13 -4.15
CA THR A 375 23.01 2.63 -3.44
C THR A 375 21.71 3.02 -4.15
N PRO A 376 20.64 2.21 -4.06
CA PRO A 376 19.44 2.46 -4.82
C PRO A 376 18.67 3.69 -4.31
N ARG A 377 17.98 4.38 -5.23
CA ARG A 377 16.80 5.18 -4.92
C ARG A 377 15.58 4.35 -5.26
N LEU A 378 14.67 4.23 -4.30
CA LEU A 378 13.49 3.39 -4.42
C LEU A 378 12.26 4.24 -4.69
N GLN A 379 11.34 3.68 -5.48
CA GLN A 379 10.07 4.31 -5.78
C GLN A 379 9.19 4.33 -4.52
N ASP A 380 8.62 5.49 -4.24
CA ASP A 380 7.67 5.69 -3.15
C ASP A 380 6.62 6.72 -3.59
N SER A 381 5.45 6.23 -3.95
CA SER A 381 4.32 7.03 -4.41
C SER A 381 3.07 6.78 -3.59
N ASN A 382 3.20 6.17 -2.40
CA ASN A 382 2.10 5.71 -1.58
C ASN A 382 1.08 4.88 -2.39
N ASN A 383 1.60 4.02 -3.27
CA ASN A 383 0.82 3.09 -4.07
C ASN A 383 1.59 1.79 -4.25
N SER A 384 1.37 0.83 -3.38
CA SER A 384 2.08 -0.46 -3.38
C SER A 384 1.92 -1.27 -4.67
N THR A 385 0.84 -1.06 -5.45
CA THR A 385 0.70 -1.67 -6.78
C THR A 385 1.76 -1.14 -7.75
N ASN A 386 2.05 0.16 -7.69
CA ASN A 386 3.01 0.80 -8.56
C ASN A 386 4.45 0.66 -8.03
N ASP A 387 4.61 0.72 -6.71
CA ASP A 387 5.90 0.85 -6.06
C ASP A 387 6.65 -0.47 -5.90
N PHE A 388 5.94 -1.61 -5.93
CA PHE A 388 6.55 -2.92 -5.71
C PHE A 388 6.61 -3.79 -6.97
N GLU A 389 7.66 -4.59 -7.05
CA GLU A 389 7.72 -5.79 -7.88
C GLU A 389 7.02 -6.92 -7.11
N HIS A 390 6.13 -7.61 -7.80
CA HIS A 390 5.29 -8.66 -7.24
C HIS A 390 5.92 -10.03 -7.44
N GLY A 391 5.90 -10.88 -6.41
CA GLY A 391 6.33 -12.27 -6.52
C GLY A 391 7.82 -12.45 -6.86
N VAL A 392 8.71 -11.76 -6.14
CA VAL A 392 10.17 -11.87 -6.35
C VAL A 392 10.80 -12.89 -5.40
N THR A 393 11.93 -13.48 -5.80
CA THR A 393 12.74 -14.28 -4.88
C THR A 393 13.29 -13.41 -3.77
N PRO A 394 13.04 -13.73 -2.48
CA PRO A 394 13.50 -12.92 -1.36
C PRO A 394 15.02 -12.76 -1.32
N GLN A 395 15.49 -11.54 -1.08
CA GLN A 395 16.90 -11.22 -1.04
C GLN A 395 17.17 -10.04 -0.10
N PHE A 396 17.96 -10.25 0.95
CA PHE A 396 18.45 -9.15 1.79
C PHE A 396 19.31 -8.19 0.97
N ARG A 397 19.12 -6.90 1.21
CA ARG A 397 19.93 -5.82 0.61
C ARG A 397 19.95 -5.83 -0.92
N ARG A 398 18.80 -6.16 -1.51
CA ARG A 398 18.61 -6.10 -2.97
C ARG A 398 19.08 -4.75 -3.52
N TYR A 399 19.58 -4.75 -4.75
CA TYR A 399 20.11 -3.60 -5.48
C TYR A 399 21.35 -2.94 -4.87
N GLY A 400 22.05 -3.63 -3.94
CA GLY A 400 23.26 -3.09 -3.32
C GLY A 400 23.00 -2.12 -2.15
N ALA A 401 21.84 -2.19 -1.51
CA ALA A 401 21.62 -1.52 -0.24
C ALA A 401 22.69 -1.95 0.78
N LYS A 402 23.17 -1.02 1.58
CA LYS A 402 24.27 -1.28 2.53
C LYS A 402 23.78 -1.81 3.86
N MET A 403 24.61 -2.62 4.50
CA MET A 403 24.44 -3.06 5.87
C MET A 403 24.95 -1.95 6.80
N PRO A 404 24.20 -1.58 7.85
CA PRO A 404 24.68 -0.58 8.80
C PRO A 404 25.88 -1.11 9.60
N ALA A 405 26.82 -0.21 9.92
CA ALA A 405 28.08 -0.55 10.57
C ALA A 405 27.90 -1.17 11.98
N TRP A 406 26.78 -0.94 12.63
CA TRP A 406 26.45 -1.50 13.94
C TRP A 406 25.87 -2.91 13.89
N ASN A 407 25.67 -3.51 12.69
CA ASN A 407 25.17 -4.88 12.58
C ASN A 407 26.06 -5.85 13.41
N HIS A 408 25.43 -6.70 14.21
CA HIS A 408 26.11 -7.63 15.12
C HIS A 408 27.10 -8.57 14.42
N THR A 409 26.87 -8.93 13.16
CA THR A 409 27.79 -9.77 12.38
C THR A 409 29.11 -9.06 12.03
N LEU A 410 29.10 -7.71 12.01
CA LEU A 410 30.29 -6.89 11.77
C LEU A 410 31.01 -6.53 13.07
N THR A 411 30.25 -6.35 14.15
CA THR A 411 30.78 -5.91 15.44
C THR A 411 31.24 -7.06 16.33
N GLY A 412 30.78 -8.29 16.06
CA GLY A 412 31.10 -9.48 16.86
C GLY A 412 30.48 -9.44 18.26
N LYS A 413 29.41 -8.67 18.45
CA LYS A 413 28.70 -8.55 19.75
C LYS A 413 27.53 -9.48 19.78
#